data_1dc10f75ccc0c18701317c0c7b200ad4
#
_entry.id   1dc10f75ccc0c18701317c0c7b200ad4
#
_cell.length_a   1.000
_cell.length_b   1.000
_cell.length_c   1.000
_cell.angle_alpha   90.00
_cell.angle_beta   90.00
_cell.angle_gamma   90.00
#
_symmetry.space_group_name_H-M   'P 1'
#
loop_
_entity.id
_entity.type
_entity.pdbx_description
1 polymer ?
#
loop_
_entity_poly.entity_id
_entity_poly.type
_entity_poly.pdbx_seq_one_letter_code
_entity_poly.pdbx_strand_id
1 'polypeptide(L)'
;GAGKSLTGNAIVGLLEPPGRVSGGKITLKGRDITHLSENEMRRVRGAEIGVIFQDPLTSLNPLYTVGKQLTQTILTHRNISYSKAKDRAIELLTEVGIPAPELRFDAFPHEFLGGMRQRVVIALALCCDPSLIIADEPTTALDVSVQAQIIALLKDLSRDKGVATMLVTHDMGVIAEAADRVAVIYSGRLVEIGDVRSVIDAPKHPYTRGLMDSIPQIGQNLKYLPNIEGAMPRLDGRPDGCAFNPRCKMVKPVCREEIAALRATENAGQMAACWIYDGGHKYV
;
A
#
# COMPACT_ATOMS: atom_id res chain seq x y z
N GLY A 1 -12.06 -7.80 -4.10
CA GLY A 1 -11.19 -6.69 -3.75
C GLY A 1 -11.01 -5.66 -4.88
N ALA A 2 -10.63 -4.44 -4.53
CA ALA A 2 -10.47 -3.34 -5.50
C ALA A 2 -9.24 -3.47 -6.42
N GLY A 3 -8.32 -4.43 -6.17
CA GLY A 3 -7.08 -4.61 -6.91
C GLY A 3 -5.85 -3.94 -6.27
N LYS A 4 -5.96 -3.44 -5.04
CA LYS A 4 -4.86 -2.73 -4.33
C LYS A 4 -3.63 -3.62 -4.13
N SER A 5 -3.77 -4.75 -3.45
CA SER A 5 -2.69 -5.73 -3.22
C SER A 5 -2.11 -6.29 -4.51
N LEU A 6 -2.96 -6.52 -5.54
CA LEU A 6 -2.50 -6.94 -6.86
C LEU A 6 -1.57 -5.92 -7.51
N THR A 7 -1.76 -4.62 -7.25
CA THR A 7 -0.85 -3.58 -7.74
C THR A 7 0.54 -3.72 -7.10
N GLY A 8 0.61 -3.92 -5.80
CA GLY A 8 1.87 -4.20 -5.09
C GLY A 8 2.56 -5.46 -5.62
N ASN A 9 1.80 -6.56 -5.75
CA ASN A 9 2.31 -7.82 -6.29
C ASN A 9 2.80 -7.70 -7.74
N ALA A 10 2.14 -6.89 -8.57
CA ALA A 10 2.58 -6.63 -9.95
C ALA A 10 3.96 -5.95 -9.99
N ILE A 11 4.21 -4.98 -9.10
CA ILE A 11 5.47 -4.24 -9.03
C ILE A 11 6.64 -5.18 -8.73
N VAL A 12 6.44 -6.15 -7.83
CA VAL A 12 7.48 -7.11 -7.43
C VAL A 12 7.42 -8.43 -8.19
N GLY A 13 6.60 -8.54 -9.25
CA GLY A 13 6.50 -9.74 -10.06
C GLY A 13 5.97 -10.97 -9.32
N LEU A 14 5.06 -10.79 -8.36
CA LEU A 14 4.44 -11.87 -7.55
C LEU A 14 2.96 -12.06 -7.90
N LEU A 15 2.57 -11.78 -9.15
CA LEU A 15 1.23 -12.16 -9.62
C LEU A 15 1.15 -13.66 -9.83
N GLU A 16 0.17 -14.30 -9.20
CA GLU A 16 -0.11 -15.71 -9.42
C GLU A 16 -0.72 -15.95 -10.82
N PRO A 17 -0.29 -16.99 -11.54
CA PRO A 17 -0.91 -17.37 -12.81
C PRO A 17 -2.43 -17.61 -12.65
N PRO A 18 -3.25 -17.17 -13.60
CA PRO A 18 -2.93 -16.59 -14.92
C PRO A 18 -2.67 -15.06 -14.90
N GLY A 19 -2.57 -14.45 -13.72
CA GLY A 19 -2.30 -13.02 -13.56
C GLY A 19 -0.97 -12.60 -14.20
N ARG A 20 -1.00 -11.52 -14.97
CA ARG A 20 0.18 -10.95 -15.63
C ARG A 20 0.01 -9.45 -15.86
N VAL A 21 1.11 -8.73 -16.01
CA VAL A 21 1.10 -7.36 -16.52
C VAL A 21 0.87 -7.43 -18.03
N SER A 22 -0.32 -7.01 -18.48
CA SER A 22 -0.73 -7.09 -19.87
C SER A 22 -0.31 -5.86 -20.71
N GLY A 23 0.12 -4.78 -20.04
CA GLY A 23 0.53 -3.55 -20.72
C GLY A 23 0.97 -2.49 -19.69
N GLY A 24 1.47 -1.38 -20.22
CA GLY A 24 2.03 -0.32 -19.39
C GLY A 24 3.50 -0.57 -19.03
N LYS A 25 4.00 0.24 -18.08
CA LYS A 25 5.40 0.24 -17.69
C LYS A 25 5.54 0.45 -16.19
N ILE A 26 6.39 -0.35 -15.54
CA ILE A 26 6.77 -0.20 -14.14
C ILE A 26 8.22 0.28 -14.12
N THR A 27 8.46 1.45 -13.56
CA THR A 27 9.80 2.06 -13.53
C THR A 27 10.26 2.27 -12.09
N LEU A 28 11.43 1.75 -11.76
CA LEU A 28 12.10 1.94 -10.48
C LEU A 28 13.41 2.71 -10.71
N LYS A 29 13.57 3.88 -10.11
CA LYS A 29 14.76 4.75 -10.31
C LYS A 29 15.13 4.96 -11.79
N GLY A 30 14.14 5.15 -12.67
CA GLY A 30 14.35 5.34 -14.10
C GLY A 30 14.57 4.05 -14.90
N ARG A 31 14.77 2.90 -14.26
CA ARG A 31 14.93 1.58 -14.88
C ARG A 31 13.57 0.91 -15.04
N ASP A 32 13.30 0.38 -16.24
CA ASP A 32 12.13 -0.46 -16.47
C ASP A 32 12.32 -1.84 -15.84
N ILE A 33 11.38 -2.22 -14.99
CA ILE A 33 11.35 -3.50 -14.30
C ILE A 33 10.15 -4.37 -14.69
N THR A 34 9.36 -3.95 -15.70
CA THR A 34 8.07 -4.57 -16.05
C THR A 34 8.20 -6.05 -16.43
N HIS A 35 9.25 -6.39 -17.20
CA HIS A 35 9.43 -7.72 -17.78
C HIS A 35 10.77 -8.35 -17.43
N LEU A 36 11.29 -8.05 -16.24
CA LEU A 36 12.48 -8.71 -15.74
C LEU A 36 12.25 -10.22 -15.60
N SER A 37 13.26 -10.99 -15.94
CA SER A 37 13.28 -12.42 -15.63
C SER A 37 13.22 -12.67 -14.12
N GLU A 38 12.79 -13.86 -13.70
CA GLU A 38 12.75 -14.20 -12.28
C GLU A 38 14.12 -14.02 -11.59
N ASN A 39 15.21 -14.38 -12.26
CA ASN A 39 16.57 -14.20 -11.72
C ASN A 39 16.94 -12.72 -11.54
N GLU A 40 16.50 -11.84 -12.42
CA GLU A 40 16.70 -10.40 -12.31
C GLU A 40 15.81 -9.81 -11.22
N MET A 41 14.53 -10.21 -11.16
CA MET A 41 13.58 -9.74 -10.16
C MET A 41 13.99 -10.19 -8.74
N ARG A 42 14.58 -11.37 -8.57
CA ARG A 42 15.15 -11.81 -7.28
C ARG A 42 16.26 -10.90 -6.77
N ARG A 43 17.00 -10.22 -7.66
CA ARG A 43 18.01 -9.22 -7.27
C ARG A 43 17.37 -7.87 -6.88
N VAL A 44 16.17 -7.58 -7.38
CA VAL A 44 15.42 -6.37 -7.04
C VAL A 44 14.68 -6.53 -5.71
N ARG A 45 14.02 -7.68 -5.54
CA ARG A 45 13.31 -8.02 -4.29
C ARG A 45 14.31 -8.11 -3.14
N GLY A 46 14.01 -7.43 -2.05
CA GLY A 46 14.84 -7.40 -0.84
C GLY A 46 16.05 -6.45 -0.91
N ALA A 47 16.61 -6.22 -2.10
CA ALA A 47 17.72 -5.28 -2.27
C ALA A 47 17.28 -3.86 -2.61
N GLU A 48 16.37 -3.71 -3.58
CA GLU A 48 15.89 -2.41 -4.07
C GLU A 48 14.45 -2.13 -3.63
N ILE A 49 13.64 -3.19 -3.46
CA ILE A 49 12.25 -3.12 -3.00
C ILE A 49 12.06 -4.03 -1.78
N GLY A 50 11.70 -3.46 -0.64
CA GLY A 50 11.22 -4.18 0.52
C GLY A 50 9.71 -4.39 0.45
N VAL A 51 9.21 -5.54 0.94
CA VAL A 51 7.77 -5.82 0.96
C VAL A 51 7.34 -6.20 2.37
N ILE A 52 6.28 -5.56 2.85
CA ILE A 52 5.60 -5.87 4.10
C ILE A 52 4.23 -6.42 3.71
N PHE A 53 4.03 -7.72 3.90
CA PHE A 53 2.77 -8.40 3.61
C PHE A 53 1.76 -8.22 4.75
N GLN A 54 0.49 -8.45 4.43
CA GLN A 54 -0.65 -8.23 5.32
C GLN A 54 -0.59 -9.02 6.62
N ASP A 55 -0.09 -10.26 6.60
CA ASP A 55 -0.03 -11.12 7.78
C ASP A 55 1.41 -11.34 8.25
N PRO A 56 1.78 -10.81 9.43
CA PRO A 56 3.12 -11.00 9.97
C PRO A 56 3.40 -12.46 10.41
N LEU A 57 2.36 -13.27 10.64
CA LEU A 57 2.52 -14.68 11.04
C LEU A 57 3.02 -15.53 9.88
N THR A 58 2.55 -15.26 8.68
CA THR A 58 2.97 -15.97 7.47
C THR A 58 4.25 -15.40 6.85
N SER A 59 4.61 -14.16 7.22
CA SER A 59 5.82 -13.50 6.72
C SER A 59 7.11 -13.99 7.38
N LEU A 60 7.02 -14.59 8.56
CA LEU A 60 8.17 -15.11 9.31
C LEU A 60 8.15 -16.64 9.32
N ASN A 61 9.30 -17.27 9.01
CA ASN A 61 9.42 -18.71 9.13
C ASN A 61 9.55 -19.10 10.61
N PRO A 62 8.61 -19.87 11.18
CA PRO A 62 8.60 -20.21 12.60
C PRO A 62 9.76 -21.15 13.03
N LEU A 63 10.42 -21.80 12.07
CA LEU A 63 11.51 -22.76 12.34
C LEU A 63 12.88 -22.09 12.46
N TYR A 64 12.98 -20.80 12.15
CA TYR A 64 14.23 -20.04 12.23
C TYR A 64 14.12 -18.88 13.20
N THR A 65 15.21 -18.61 13.90
CA THR A 65 15.29 -17.41 14.76
C THR A 65 15.18 -16.14 13.93
N VAL A 66 14.75 -15.06 14.53
CA VAL A 66 14.63 -13.74 13.88
C VAL A 66 15.98 -13.30 13.33
N GLY A 67 17.05 -13.43 14.10
CA GLY A 67 18.41 -13.08 13.67
C GLY A 67 18.89 -13.89 12.47
N LYS A 68 18.57 -15.20 12.41
CA LYS A 68 18.90 -16.04 11.25
C LYS A 68 18.20 -15.54 9.99
N GLN A 69 16.91 -15.17 10.08
CA GLN A 69 16.15 -14.68 8.93
C GLN A 69 16.67 -13.33 8.42
N LEU A 70 16.97 -12.40 9.34
CA LEU A 70 17.58 -11.11 9.00
C LEU A 70 18.97 -11.28 8.36
N THR A 71 19.87 -12.04 8.99
CA THR A 71 21.23 -12.24 8.48
C THR A 71 21.24 -12.96 7.15
N GLN A 72 20.37 -13.96 6.95
CA GLN A 72 20.25 -14.67 5.69
C GLN A 72 19.80 -13.73 4.56
N THR A 73 18.82 -12.86 4.82
CA THR A 73 18.36 -11.84 3.86
C THR A 73 19.49 -10.88 3.50
N ILE A 74 20.22 -10.37 4.49
CA ILE A 74 21.36 -9.48 4.27
C ILE A 74 22.45 -10.16 3.42
N LEU A 75 22.87 -11.37 3.78
CA LEU A 75 23.93 -12.11 3.08
C LEU A 75 23.53 -12.56 1.66
N THR A 76 22.23 -12.71 1.39
CA THR A 76 21.73 -13.02 0.04
C THR A 76 21.99 -11.87 -0.93
N HIS A 77 21.93 -10.62 -0.45
CA HIS A 77 22.01 -9.43 -1.29
C HIS A 77 23.29 -8.61 -1.11
N ARG A 78 24.05 -8.85 -0.02
CA ARG A 78 25.27 -8.10 0.30
C ARG A 78 26.46 -9.03 0.48
N ASN A 79 27.55 -8.72 -0.18
CA ASN A 79 28.80 -9.46 0.00
C ASN A 79 29.58 -8.95 1.23
N ILE A 80 29.14 -9.36 2.41
CA ILE A 80 29.75 -9.00 3.71
C ILE A 80 29.91 -10.25 4.58
N SER A 81 30.75 -10.16 5.63
CA SER A 81 30.91 -11.26 6.59
C SER A 81 29.65 -11.45 7.45
N TYR A 82 29.48 -12.67 7.97
CA TYR A 82 28.40 -12.98 8.90
C TYR A 82 28.37 -12.05 10.13
N SER A 83 29.55 -11.70 10.68
CA SER A 83 29.64 -10.77 11.81
C SER A 83 29.02 -9.43 11.47
N LYS A 84 29.39 -8.84 10.33
CA LYS A 84 28.79 -7.57 9.86
C LYS A 84 27.30 -7.69 9.58
N ALA A 85 26.84 -8.83 9.06
CA ALA A 85 25.42 -9.09 8.84
C ALA A 85 24.66 -9.19 10.19
N LYS A 86 25.26 -9.79 11.21
CA LYS A 86 24.72 -9.88 12.57
C LYS A 86 24.62 -8.49 13.19
N ASP A 87 25.68 -7.68 13.13
CA ASP A 87 25.70 -6.32 13.66
C ASP A 87 24.58 -5.50 13.01
N ARG A 88 24.45 -5.56 11.66
CA ARG A 88 23.38 -4.88 10.94
C ARG A 88 21.99 -5.38 11.33
N ALA A 89 21.80 -6.67 11.56
CA ALA A 89 20.52 -7.21 12.00
C ALA A 89 20.13 -6.70 13.40
N ILE A 90 21.08 -6.58 14.32
CA ILE A 90 20.84 -6.02 15.66
C ILE A 90 20.51 -4.52 15.57
N GLU A 91 21.23 -3.76 14.72
CA GLU A 91 20.89 -2.37 14.44
C GLU A 91 19.47 -2.23 13.92
N LEU A 92 19.05 -3.03 12.95
CA LEU A 92 17.69 -3.03 12.41
C LEU A 92 16.63 -3.32 13.46
N LEU A 93 16.87 -4.30 14.34
CA LEU A 93 15.97 -4.58 15.45
C LEU A 93 15.86 -3.39 16.42
N THR A 94 16.95 -2.69 16.64
CA THR A 94 16.97 -1.44 17.44
C THR A 94 16.19 -0.33 16.74
N GLU A 95 16.44 -0.11 15.45
CA GLU A 95 15.76 0.91 14.62
C GLU A 95 14.24 0.75 14.62
N VAL A 96 13.76 -0.49 14.56
CA VAL A 96 12.31 -0.76 14.61
C VAL A 96 11.74 -0.82 16.03
N GLY A 97 12.57 -0.56 17.04
CA GLY A 97 12.14 -0.47 18.44
C GLY A 97 11.85 -1.83 19.11
N ILE A 98 12.61 -2.88 18.77
CA ILE A 98 12.58 -4.15 19.49
C ILE A 98 13.39 -3.99 20.79
N PRO A 99 12.81 -4.25 21.98
CA PRO A 99 13.54 -4.19 23.24
C PRO A 99 14.54 -5.32 23.37
N ALA A 100 15.73 -5.05 23.91
CA ALA A 100 16.83 -5.99 24.10
C ALA A 100 17.18 -6.76 22.80
N PRO A 101 17.55 -6.06 21.71
CA PRO A 101 17.69 -6.63 20.37
C PRO A 101 18.71 -7.76 20.28
N GLU A 102 19.78 -7.72 21.08
CA GLU A 102 20.81 -8.76 21.17
C GLU A 102 20.22 -10.10 21.67
N LEU A 103 19.35 -10.05 22.67
CA LEU A 103 18.69 -11.24 23.22
C LEU A 103 17.60 -11.73 22.23
N ARG A 104 16.89 -10.80 21.63
CA ARG A 104 15.80 -11.10 20.67
C ARG A 104 16.31 -11.61 19.33
N PHE A 105 17.58 -11.39 19.02
CA PHE A 105 18.21 -11.93 17.80
C PHE A 105 18.10 -13.46 17.73
N ASP A 106 18.31 -14.16 18.84
CA ASP A 106 18.25 -15.62 18.91
C ASP A 106 16.84 -16.17 19.23
N ALA A 107 15.84 -15.29 19.41
CA ALA A 107 14.47 -15.69 19.68
C ALA A 107 13.72 -16.10 18.39
N PHE A 108 12.74 -16.98 18.55
CA PHE A 108 11.86 -17.43 17.46
C PHE A 108 10.63 -16.51 17.30
N PRO A 109 10.01 -16.49 16.11
CA PRO A 109 8.84 -15.63 15.87
C PRO A 109 7.68 -15.81 16.86
N HIS A 110 7.45 -17.01 17.38
CA HIS A 110 6.38 -17.27 18.34
C HIS A 110 6.63 -16.65 19.75
N GLU A 111 7.88 -16.27 20.04
CA GLU A 111 8.23 -15.59 21.30
C GLU A 111 8.00 -14.07 21.25
N PHE A 112 7.53 -13.55 20.11
CA PHE A 112 7.21 -12.14 19.93
C PHE A 112 5.69 -11.92 19.97
N LEU A 113 5.25 -10.83 20.59
CA LEU A 113 3.86 -10.37 20.54
C LEU A 113 3.54 -9.81 19.13
N GLY A 114 2.25 -9.67 18.79
CA GLY A 114 1.82 -9.28 17.45
C GLY A 114 2.50 -8.02 16.90
N GLY A 115 2.50 -6.92 17.65
CA GLY A 115 3.18 -5.69 17.26
C GLY A 115 4.70 -5.82 17.11
N MET A 116 5.33 -6.67 17.94
CA MET A 116 6.76 -6.95 17.79
C MET A 116 7.06 -7.77 16.53
N ARG A 117 6.21 -8.75 16.18
CA ARG A 117 6.35 -9.49 14.91
C ARG A 117 6.28 -8.56 13.72
N GLN A 118 5.32 -7.63 13.72
CA GLN A 118 5.21 -6.64 12.66
C GLN A 118 6.47 -5.77 12.53
N ARG A 119 7.06 -5.35 13.65
CA ARG A 119 8.34 -4.62 13.66
C ARG A 119 9.48 -5.45 13.08
N VAL A 120 9.54 -6.75 13.36
CA VAL A 120 10.52 -7.67 12.74
C VAL A 120 10.31 -7.79 11.23
N VAL A 121 9.07 -7.88 10.75
CA VAL A 121 8.75 -7.89 9.31
C VAL A 121 9.20 -6.59 8.65
N ILE A 122 9.01 -5.45 9.32
CA ILE A 122 9.54 -4.16 8.85
C ILE A 122 11.08 -4.18 8.79
N ALA A 123 11.75 -4.71 9.82
CA ALA A 123 13.21 -4.88 9.82
C ALA A 123 13.69 -5.75 8.65
N LEU A 124 12.99 -6.83 8.34
CA LEU A 124 13.28 -7.67 7.17
C LEU A 124 13.13 -6.89 5.85
N ALA A 125 12.09 -6.09 5.71
CA ALA A 125 11.90 -5.26 4.52
C ALA A 125 13.01 -4.21 4.36
N LEU A 126 13.65 -3.78 5.46
CA LEU A 126 14.72 -2.78 5.49
C LEU A 126 16.13 -3.37 5.39
N CYS A 127 16.31 -4.67 5.38
CA CYS A 127 17.62 -5.37 5.51
C CYS A 127 18.71 -4.82 4.59
N CYS A 128 18.36 -4.42 3.39
CA CYS A 128 19.33 -4.00 2.38
C CYS A 128 19.17 -2.51 1.98
N ASP A 129 18.59 -1.68 2.84
CA ASP A 129 18.32 -0.26 2.61
C ASP A 129 17.63 -0.03 1.26
N PRO A 130 16.42 -0.59 1.05
CA PRO A 130 15.70 -0.50 -0.21
C PRO A 130 15.32 0.96 -0.51
N SER A 131 15.10 1.26 -1.78
CA SER A 131 14.62 2.58 -2.19
C SER A 131 13.10 2.70 -2.15
N LEU A 132 12.40 1.57 -2.12
CA LEU A 132 10.95 1.49 -2.05
C LEU A 132 10.53 0.42 -1.05
N ILE A 133 9.59 0.74 -0.20
CA ILE A 133 8.85 -0.23 0.61
C ILE A 133 7.41 -0.29 0.09
N ILE A 134 6.92 -1.50 -0.16
CA ILE A 134 5.50 -1.76 -0.41
C ILE A 134 4.92 -2.38 0.85
N ALA A 135 4.04 -1.66 1.53
CA ALA A 135 3.38 -2.10 2.74
C ALA A 135 1.89 -2.38 2.44
N ASP A 136 1.54 -3.66 2.37
CA ASP A 136 0.16 -4.10 2.09
C ASP A 136 -0.57 -4.37 3.40
N GLU A 137 -1.45 -3.46 3.79
CA GLU A 137 -2.23 -3.48 5.02
C GLU A 137 -1.39 -3.77 6.28
N PRO A 138 -0.30 -3.03 6.53
CA PRO A 138 0.72 -3.38 7.54
C PRO A 138 0.22 -3.33 8.98
N THR A 139 -1.01 -2.88 9.20
CA THR A 139 -1.60 -2.72 10.53
C THR A 139 -2.84 -3.57 10.74
N THR A 140 -3.20 -4.42 9.78
CA THR A 140 -4.34 -5.34 9.91
C THR A 140 -4.12 -6.29 11.09
N ALA A 141 -5.16 -6.51 11.90
CA ALA A 141 -5.16 -7.32 13.12
C ALA A 141 -4.29 -6.80 14.29
N LEU A 142 -3.88 -5.53 14.25
CA LEU A 142 -3.24 -4.85 15.38
C LEU A 142 -4.26 -3.96 16.11
N ASP A 143 -4.05 -3.77 17.41
CA ASP A 143 -4.82 -2.77 18.15
C ASP A 143 -4.46 -1.33 17.72
N VAL A 144 -5.37 -0.39 17.97
CA VAL A 144 -5.24 1.01 17.51
C VAL A 144 -3.95 1.67 17.98
N SER A 145 -3.50 1.34 19.21
CA SER A 145 -2.28 1.93 19.78
C SER A 145 -1.02 1.43 19.04
N VAL A 146 -0.95 0.12 18.79
CA VAL A 146 0.15 -0.48 18.03
C VAL A 146 0.10 -0.06 16.56
N GLN A 147 -1.10 0.04 15.96
CA GLN A 147 -1.28 0.58 14.61
C GLN A 147 -0.65 1.97 14.47
N ALA A 148 -0.98 2.91 15.37
CA ALA A 148 -0.41 4.25 15.35
C ALA A 148 1.13 4.24 15.43
N GLN A 149 1.70 3.37 16.30
CA GLN A 149 3.15 3.22 16.42
C GLN A 149 3.81 2.67 15.14
N ILE A 150 3.19 1.71 14.47
CA ILE A 150 3.71 1.15 13.20
C ILE A 150 3.66 2.19 12.09
N ILE A 151 2.59 2.97 11.99
CA ILE A 151 2.46 4.04 11.01
C ILE A 151 3.48 5.16 11.25
N ALA A 152 3.67 5.58 12.50
CA ALA A 152 4.70 6.55 12.87
C ALA A 152 6.11 6.03 12.50
N LEU A 153 6.41 4.76 12.80
CA LEU A 153 7.67 4.12 12.44
C LEU A 153 7.91 4.15 10.91
N LEU A 154 6.94 3.76 10.10
CA LEU A 154 7.07 3.78 8.63
C LEU A 154 7.28 5.21 8.10
N LYS A 155 6.60 6.19 8.68
CA LYS A 155 6.74 7.61 8.33
C LYS A 155 8.15 8.14 8.69
N ASP A 156 8.64 7.83 9.88
CA ASP A 156 9.97 8.25 10.33
C ASP A 156 11.06 7.60 9.45
N LEU A 157 10.95 6.31 9.14
CA LEU A 157 11.86 5.63 8.23
C LEU A 157 11.86 6.22 6.82
N SER A 158 10.69 6.61 6.31
CA SER A 158 10.57 7.28 5.01
C SER A 158 11.29 8.64 5.02
N ARG A 159 11.06 9.44 6.06
CA ARG A 159 11.67 10.76 6.21
C ARG A 159 13.19 10.67 6.45
N ASP A 160 13.62 9.85 7.39
CA ASP A 160 14.99 9.87 7.89
C ASP A 160 15.95 9.12 6.97
N LYS A 161 15.46 8.09 6.26
CA LYS A 161 16.25 7.29 5.31
C LYS A 161 15.98 7.63 3.84
N GLY A 162 15.01 8.50 3.55
CA GLY A 162 14.63 8.84 2.18
C GLY A 162 14.03 7.65 1.39
N VAL A 163 13.47 6.66 2.08
CA VAL A 163 12.84 5.48 1.46
C VAL A 163 11.43 5.84 1.03
N ALA A 164 11.11 5.68 -0.24
CA ALA A 164 9.73 5.83 -0.70
C ALA A 164 8.86 4.70 -0.13
N THR A 165 7.67 5.03 0.36
CA THR A 165 6.73 4.04 0.90
C THR A 165 5.43 4.05 0.11
N MET A 166 5.07 2.91 -0.49
CA MET A 166 3.76 2.65 -1.07
C MET A 166 2.90 1.93 -0.02
N LEU A 167 2.04 2.68 0.64
CA LEU A 167 1.12 2.15 1.66
C LEU A 167 -0.20 1.76 1.01
N VAL A 168 -0.55 0.49 1.10
CA VAL A 168 -1.86 -0.04 0.69
C VAL A 168 -2.70 -0.25 1.94
N THR A 169 -3.83 0.45 2.03
CA THR A 169 -4.75 0.34 3.17
C THR A 169 -6.18 0.69 2.75
N HIS A 170 -7.13 0.33 3.57
CA HIS A 170 -8.52 0.79 3.48
C HIS A 170 -8.86 1.81 4.59
N ASP A 171 -7.93 2.10 5.48
CA ASP A 171 -8.10 3.05 6.58
C ASP A 171 -7.70 4.46 6.14
N MET A 172 -8.70 5.35 6.01
CA MET A 172 -8.50 6.72 5.57
C MET A 172 -7.81 7.59 6.63
N GLY A 173 -7.95 7.24 7.91
CA GLY A 173 -7.23 7.90 9.01
C GLY A 173 -5.73 7.69 8.87
N VAL A 174 -5.33 6.44 8.60
CA VAL A 174 -3.93 6.09 8.33
C VAL A 174 -3.39 6.83 7.11
N ILE A 175 -4.18 6.92 6.02
CA ILE A 175 -3.77 7.65 4.81
C ILE A 175 -3.58 9.14 5.12
N ALA A 176 -4.51 9.75 5.84
CA ALA A 176 -4.47 11.17 6.21
C ALA A 176 -3.22 11.52 7.04
N GLU A 177 -2.78 10.60 7.89
CA GLU A 177 -1.64 10.79 8.78
C GLU A 177 -0.28 10.55 8.09
N ALA A 178 -0.20 9.51 7.25
CA ALA A 178 1.08 8.98 6.79
C ALA A 178 1.43 9.30 5.34
N ALA A 179 0.47 9.62 4.49
CA ALA A 179 0.72 9.76 3.06
C ALA A 179 0.85 11.21 2.60
N ASP A 180 1.75 11.47 1.65
CA ASP A 180 1.81 12.74 0.94
C ASP A 180 0.80 12.79 -0.20
N ARG A 181 0.61 11.64 -0.89
CA ARG A 181 -0.31 11.48 -2.02
C ARG A 181 -1.16 10.25 -1.85
N VAL A 182 -2.37 10.28 -2.38
CA VAL A 182 -3.29 9.14 -2.35
C VAL A 182 -3.80 8.83 -3.76
N ALA A 183 -3.91 7.53 -4.03
CA ALA A 183 -4.51 6.99 -5.24
C ALA A 183 -5.70 6.11 -4.85
N VAL A 184 -6.89 6.48 -5.26
CA VAL A 184 -8.14 5.77 -4.93
C VAL A 184 -8.47 4.79 -6.06
N ILE A 185 -8.59 3.51 -5.72
CA ILE A 185 -8.90 2.42 -6.67
C ILE A 185 -10.31 1.91 -6.41
N TYR A 186 -11.11 1.78 -7.48
CA TYR A 186 -12.42 1.16 -7.46
C TYR A 186 -12.54 0.12 -8.57
N SER A 187 -12.89 -1.12 -8.22
CA SER A 187 -13.05 -2.24 -9.15
C SER A 187 -11.91 -2.37 -10.19
N GLY A 188 -10.64 -2.30 -9.71
CA GLY A 188 -9.44 -2.44 -10.53
C GLY A 188 -9.09 -1.23 -11.39
N ARG A 189 -9.70 -0.05 -11.15
CA ARG A 189 -9.39 1.19 -11.85
C ARG A 189 -9.02 2.30 -10.89
N LEU A 190 -8.03 3.11 -11.28
CA LEU A 190 -7.70 4.34 -10.61
C LEU A 190 -8.80 5.37 -10.91
N VAL A 191 -9.51 5.79 -9.87
CA VAL A 191 -10.65 6.72 -10.02
C VAL A 191 -10.31 8.15 -9.59
N GLU A 192 -9.35 8.31 -8.69
CA GLU A 192 -8.86 9.61 -8.25
C GLU A 192 -7.43 9.51 -7.74
N ILE A 193 -6.61 10.53 -7.96
CA ILE A 193 -5.26 10.65 -7.44
C ILE A 193 -4.93 12.13 -7.18
N GLY A 194 -4.21 12.40 -6.10
CA GLY A 194 -3.79 13.76 -5.77
C GLY A 194 -3.04 13.82 -4.44
N ASP A 195 -2.73 15.02 -4.01
CA ASP A 195 -2.23 15.25 -2.65
C ASP A 195 -3.27 14.82 -1.64
N VAL A 196 -2.83 14.21 -0.54
CA VAL A 196 -3.72 13.61 0.45
C VAL A 196 -4.78 14.59 0.95
N ARG A 197 -4.40 15.82 1.27
CA ARG A 197 -5.33 16.87 1.74
C ARG A 197 -6.35 17.21 0.66
N SER A 198 -5.91 17.42 -0.58
CA SER A 198 -6.81 17.75 -1.69
C SER A 198 -7.87 16.67 -1.93
N VAL A 199 -7.48 15.38 -1.82
CA VAL A 199 -8.41 14.27 -2.04
C VAL A 199 -9.34 14.03 -0.84
N ILE A 200 -8.85 14.25 0.40
CA ILE A 200 -9.67 14.07 1.61
C ILE A 200 -10.64 15.24 1.79
N ASP A 201 -10.15 16.48 1.72
CA ASP A 201 -10.93 17.67 2.03
C ASP A 201 -11.87 18.08 0.88
N ALA A 202 -11.47 17.79 -0.37
CA ALA A 202 -12.23 18.13 -1.57
C ALA A 202 -12.26 16.99 -2.59
N PRO A 203 -12.81 15.81 -2.24
CA PRO A 203 -12.87 14.64 -3.12
C PRO A 203 -13.66 14.96 -4.40
N LYS A 204 -13.16 14.52 -5.54
CA LYS A 204 -13.72 14.81 -6.86
C LYS A 204 -14.57 13.66 -7.40
N HIS A 205 -14.07 12.43 -7.29
CA HIS A 205 -14.84 11.29 -7.76
C HIS A 205 -15.98 10.97 -6.77
N PRO A 206 -17.22 10.71 -7.23
CA PRO A 206 -18.36 10.42 -6.35
C PRO A 206 -18.14 9.22 -5.42
N TYR A 207 -17.34 8.24 -5.81
CA TYR A 207 -16.94 7.14 -4.93
C TYR A 207 -16.06 7.64 -3.77
N THR A 208 -15.06 8.49 -4.05
CA THR A 208 -14.20 9.07 -3.02
C THR A 208 -15.00 9.90 -2.04
N ARG A 209 -15.96 10.72 -2.52
CA ARG A 209 -16.90 11.45 -1.66
C ARG A 209 -17.65 10.51 -0.73
N GLY A 210 -18.25 9.46 -1.29
CA GLY A 210 -18.98 8.48 -0.49
C GLY A 210 -18.11 7.78 0.56
N LEU A 211 -16.81 7.55 0.26
CA LEU A 211 -15.87 7.03 1.25
C LEU A 211 -15.64 8.04 2.38
N MET A 212 -15.39 9.31 2.05
CA MET A 212 -15.18 10.37 3.05
C MET A 212 -16.42 10.58 3.91
N ASP A 213 -17.59 10.63 3.30
CA ASP A 213 -18.88 10.79 4.00
C ASP A 213 -19.17 9.62 4.95
N SER A 214 -18.62 8.43 4.68
CA SER A 214 -18.81 7.23 5.49
C SER A 214 -17.91 7.17 6.73
N ILE A 215 -16.95 8.10 6.86
CA ILE A 215 -16.03 8.14 8.02
C ILE A 215 -16.74 8.82 9.20
N PRO A 216 -16.85 8.15 10.36
CA PRO A 216 -17.42 8.76 11.56
C PRO A 216 -16.61 9.99 11.99
N GLN A 217 -17.27 11.12 12.19
CA GLN A 217 -16.62 12.31 12.75
C GLN A 217 -16.91 12.41 14.26
N ILE A 218 -15.91 12.70 15.04
CA ILE A 218 -16.04 12.89 16.49
C ILE A 218 -17.01 14.07 16.73
N GLY A 219 -18.04 13.83 17.58
CA GLY A 219 -19.04 14.87 17.90
C GLY A 219 -20.28 14.90 16.99
N GLN A 220 -20.33 14.10 15.93
CA GLN A 220 -21.56 13.95 15.15
C GLN A 220 -22.50 12.90 15.79
N ASN A 221 -23.68 13.35 16.17
CA ASN A 221 -24.74 12.49 16.73
C ASN A 221 -25.63 11.97 15.59
N LEU A 222 -25.06 11.16 14.69
CA LEU A 222 -25.79 10.58 13.57
C LEU A 222 -26.48 9.26 14.01
N LYS A 223 -27.77 9.17 13.79
CA LYS A 223 -28.55 7.93 14.05
C LYS A 223 -28.12 6.79 13.13
N TYR A 224 -27.66 7.11 11.92
CA TYR A 224 -27.10 6.19 10.93
C TYR A 224 -25.91 6.85 10.25
N LEU A 225 -24.82 6.09 10.06
CA LEU A 225 -23.68 6.55 9.27
C LEU A 225 -24.05 6.53 7.78
N PRO A 226 -23.68 7.57 7.02
CA PRO A 226 -23.77 7.51 5.56
C PRO A 226 -22.99 6.32 5.03
N ASN A 227 -23.57 5.61 4.08
CA ASN A 227 -22.92 4.49 3.43
C ASN A 227 -23.07 4.57 1.90
N ILE A 228 -22.20 3.86 1.20
CA ILE A 228 -22.32 3.69 -0.24
C ILE A 228 -23.21 2.47 -0.48
N GLU A 229 -24.45 2.70 -0.90
CA GLU A 229 -25.42 1.63 -1.12
C GLU A 229 -24.96 0.59 -2.16
N GLY A 230 -25.39 -0.65 -2.00
CA GLY A 230 -25.06 -1.77 -2.87
C GLY A 230 -23.61 -2.30 -2.69
N ALA A 231 -23.30 -3.38 -3.41
CA ALA A 231 -21.99 -4.02 -3.37
C ALA A 231 -21.08 -3.54 -4.52
N MET A 232 -19.77 -3.57 -4.29
CA MET A 232 -18.79 -3.34 -5.36
C MET A 232 -18.90 -4.48 -6.39
N PRO A 233 -19.00 -4.19 -7.70
CA PRO A 233 -19.07 -5.21 -8.73
C PRO A 233 -17.81 -6.09 -8.72
N ARG A 234 -17.98 -7.37 -9.01
CA ARG A 234 -16.86 -8.29 -9.21
C ARG A 234 -16.12 -7.89 -10.49
N LEU A 235 -14.83 -8.25 -10.58
CA LEU A 235 -14.00 -7.89 -11.74
C LEU A 235 -14.48 -8.55 -13.04
N ASP A 236 -15.10 -9.73 -12.94
CA ASP A 236 -15.69 -10.49 -14.04
C ASP A 236 -17.12 -10.05 -14.40
N GLY A 237 -17.78 -9.25 -13.56
CA GLY A 237 -19.14 -8.73 -13.72
C GLY A 237 -19.20 -7.21 -13.63
N ARG A 238 -18.16 -6.49 -14.11
CA ARG A 238 -18.19 -5.04 -14.14
C ARG A 238 -19.24 -4.54 -15.13
N PRO A 239 -20.02 -3.51 -14.78
CA PRO A 239 -20.90 -2.85 -15.72
C PRO A 239 -20.10 -2.15 -16.84
N ASP A 240 -20.73 -1.92 -17.98
CA ASP A 240 -20.19 -1.09 -19.03
C ASP A 240 -19.95 0.34 -18.53
N GLY A 241 -19.02 1.05 -19.16
CA GLY A 241 -18.65 2.41 -18.79
C GLY A 241 -17.96 2.51 -17.42
N CYS A 242 -18.35 3.48 -16.64
CA CYS A 242 -17.81 3.72 -15.30
C CYS A 242 -18.26 2.62 -14.33
N ALA A 243 -17.33 1.85 -13.75
CA ALA A 243 -17.66 0.75 -12.84
C ALA A 243 -18.48 1.17 -11.61
N PHE A 244 -18.47 2.46 -11.25
CA PHE A 244 -19.27 3.02 -10.16
C PHE A 244 -20.68 3.45 -10.59
N ASN A 245 -21.02 3.44 -11.88
CA ASN A 245 -22.29 3.97 -12.40
C ASN A 245 -23.54 3.43 -11.68
N PRO A 246 -23.66 2.13 -11.31
CA PRO A 246 -24.86 1.62 -10.64
C PRO A 246 -25.08 2.17 -9.23
N ARG A 247 -24.04 2.68 -8.61
CA ARG A 247 -24.04 3.19 -7.22
C ARG A 247 -23.86 4.70 -7.16
N CYS A 248 -23.68 5.35 -8.31
CA CYS A 248 -23.38 6.78 -8.41
C CYS A 248 -24.68 7.59 -8.38
N LYS A 249 -24.87 8.44 -7.36
CA LYS A 249 -26.01 9.37 -7.28
C LYS A 249 -25.96 10.49 -8.35
N MET A 250 -24.81 10.66 -9.01
CA MET A 250 -24.57 11.68 -10.04
C MET A 250 -24.36 11.03 -11.42
N VAL A 251 -24.91 9.83 -11.64
CA VAL A 251 -24.74 9.10 -12.90
C VAL A 251 -25.38 9.87 -14.07
N LYS A 252 -24.62 9.94 -15.19
CA LYS A 252 -25.08 10.48 -16.48
C LYS A 252 -25.20 9.35 -17.50
N PRO A 253 -25.92 9.50 -18.63
CA PRO A 253 -26.01 8.46 -19.66
C PRO A 253 -24.63 7.95 -20.11
N VAL A 254 -23.70 8.84 -20.42
CA VAL A 254 -22.34 8.51 -20.84
C VAL A 254 -21.58 7.64 -19.81
N CYS A 255 -21.90 7.77 -18.53
CA CYS A 255 -21.28 6.94 -17.49
C CYS A 255 -21.63 5.45 -17.62
N ARG A 256 -22.68 5.10 -18.34
CA ARG A 256 -23.13 3.71 -18.59
C ARG A 256 -22.53 3.11 -19.84
N GLU A 257 -21.96 3.95 -20.69
CA GLU A 257 -21.47 3.58 -22.03
C GLU A 257 -19.95 3.63 -22.08
N GLU A 258 -19.36 4.69 -21.50
CA GLU A 258 -17.94 4.96 -21.65
C GLU A 258 -17.22 5.10 -20.30
N ILE A 259 -15.94 4.74 -20.32
CA ILE A 259 -15.05 4.87 -19.17
C ILE A 259 -14.38 6.25 -19.24
N ALA A 260 -14.58 7.05 -18.20
CA ALA A 260 -13.87 8.31 -18.09
C ALA A 260 -12.37 8.12 -17.94
N ALA A 261 -11.58 8.87 -18.71
CA ALA A 261 -10.14 8.94 -18.51
C ALA A 261 -9.81 9.73 -17.24
N LEU A 262 -8.63 9.46 -16.66
CA LEU A 262 -8.11 10.25 -15.55
C LEU A 262 -7.71 11.64 -16.06
N ARG A 263 -8.37 12.70 -15.59
CA ARG A 263 -8.18 14.07 -16.04
C ARG A 263 -7.90 15.01 -14.89
N ALA A 264 -7.15 16.08 -15.15
CA ALA A 264 -6.91 17.14 -14.19
C ALA A 264 -8.25 17.78 -13.76
N THR A 265 -8.34 18.11 -12.49
CA THR A 265 -9.47 18.87 -11.92
C THR A 265 -9.07 20.34 -11.74
N GLU A 266 -9.96 21.15 -11.21
CA GLU A 266 -9.65 22.55 -10.84
C GLU A 266 -8.61 22.66 -9.72
N ASN A 267 -8.40 21.60 -8.93
CA ASN A 267 -7.37 21.56 -7.92
C ASN A 267 -6.03 21.14 -8.53
N ALA A 268 -5.00 21.94 -8.37
CA ALA A 268 -3.67 21.63 -8.87
C ALA A 268 -3.16 20.28 -8.34
N GLY A 269 -2.67 19.42 -9.24
CA GLY A 269 -2.13 18.11 -8.89
C GLY A 269 -3.17 17.02 -8.58
N GLN A 270 -4.46 17.33 -8.58
CA GLN A 270 -5.53 16.36 -8.41
C GLN A 270 -6.16 15.96 -9.75
N MET A 271 -6.32 14.65 -9.96
CA MET A 271 -6.94 14.10 -11.17
C MET A 271 -8.06 13.14 -10.78
N ALA A 272 -9.15 13.15 -11.56
CA ALA A 272 -10.29 12.25 -11.37
C ALA A 272 -10.74 11.61 -12.68
N ALA A 273 -11.11 10.34 -12.64
CA ALA A 273 -11.70 9.60 -13.75
C ALA A 273 -13.23 9.70 -13.70
N CYS A 274 -13.75 10.90 -13.95
CA CYS A 274 -15.18 11.20 -13.86
C CYS A 274 -15.62 12.16 -14.95
N TRP A 275 -16.74 11.87 -15.60
CA TRP A 275 -17.35 12.70 -16.65
C TRP A 275 -17.83 14.07 -16.18
N ILE A 276 -17.90 14.32 -14.88
CA ILE A 276 -18.22 15.64 -14.31
C ILE A 276 -17.13 16.67 -14.68
N TYR A 277 -15.87 16.21 -14.81
CA TYR A 277 -14.69 17.05 -15.10
C TYR A 277 -14.31 17.03 -16.59
N ASP A 278 -15.18 16.53 -17.46
CA ASP A 278 -14.98 16.61 -18.91
C ASP A 278 -15.41 17.98 -19.42
N GLY A 279 -14.47 18.94 -19.42
CA GLY A 279 -14.70 20.34 -19.82
C GLY A 279 -15.06 20.57 -21.28
N GLY A 280 -15.33 19.51 -22.07
CA GLY A 280 -15.58 19.59 -23.51
C GLY A 280 -16.98 19.16 -23.97
N HIS A 281 -17.71 18.42 -23.17
CA HIS A 281 -19.07 18.01 -23.56
C HIS A 281 -20.12 18.67 -22.67
N LYS A 282 -20.72 19.72 -23.18
CA LYS A 282 -22.02 20.20 -22.71
C LYS A 282 -23.05 19.11 -23.04
N TYR A 283 -23.21 18.14 -22.12
CA TYR A 283 -24.41 17.33 -22.14
C TYR A 283 -25.52 18.13 -21.45
N VAL A 284 -26.38 18.70 -22.27
CA VAL A 284 -27.67 19.25 -21.88
C VAL A 284 -28.57 18.12 -21.44
#